data_6f95d4f8d656899a11b73f4fc0d49567
#
_entry.id   6f95d4f8d656899a11b73f4fc0d49567
#
_cell.length_a   1.000
_cell.length_b   1.000
_cell.length_c   1.000
_cell.angle_alpha   90.00
_cell.angle_beta   90.00
_cell.angle_gamma   90.00
#
_symmetry.space_group_name_H-M   'P 1'
#
loop_
_entity.id
_entity.type
_entity.pdbx_description
1 polymer ?
#
loop_
_entity_poly.entity_id
_entity_poly.type
_entity_poly.pdbx_seq_one_letter_code
_entity_poly.pdbx_strand_id
1 'polypeptide(L)'
;LRNVILEGNSKKYGQEANVFCKVSAEDIISNEKYLDEIESVWGPAPGKHQADGSGVYILGQEFGNVFVGVQPTFGYEGDPMRLLFDKGFAPTHAFSSFYRWIREIYEADAVLHFGMHGALEFMPGKKAGMDEKCWPDRLIGDLPNIYLYAANNPSEGSLAKRRSGAVIITHLTPALSQSGLYKGLLELKESLNRWRAGEYNESDKEELETLIRDQSEAVNINSSGTFDDIWKILLETEEALIPDGLHIIGKNLSKDKQKDYLSLIDLGAESTNWTGRKIAEDALTKDNEIPAILNALDGKFISPVPGGDLISSPSILPTGRNMHAFDPFRMPTTFAMAQGRRQADALLETHREIPKTIAMVLWGSDNIKTDGCAIAQALALIGAKPRFDSYGRLSGADLIPLEELNRPRIDVLMTLSGIFRDLLPLQIKLLADAAFQAATAN
;
A
#
# COMPACT_ATOMS: atom_id res chain seq x y z
N LEU A 1 8.91 22.01 -10.66
CA LEU A 1 8.44 20.77 -10.04
C LEU A 1 8.97 19.53 -10.76
N ARG A 2 8.82 19.43 -12.11
CA ARG A 2 9.33 18.27 -12.88
C ARG A 2 10.81 18.01 -12.62
N ASN A 3 11.65 19.04 -12.66
CA ASN A 3 13.09 18.92 -12.45
C ASN A 3 13.43 18.45 -11.05
N VAL A 4 12.68 18.94 -10.04
CA VAL A 4 12.82 18.51 -8.64
C VAL A 4 12.52 17.02 -8.49
N ILE A 5 11.44 16.53 -9.09
CA ILE A 5 11.05 15.12 -9.03
C ILE A 5 12.05 14.22 -9.77
N LEU A 6 12.64 14.71 -10.85
CA LEU A 6 13.59 13.95 -11.67
C LEU A 6 15.04 14.01 -11.16
N GLU A 7 15.30 14.73 -10.08
CA GLU A 7 16.62 14.92 -9.50
C GLU A 7 17.37 13.61 -9.24
N GLY A 8 16.74 12.65 -8.60
CA GLY A 8 17.33 11.33 -8.38
C GLY A 8 17.77 10.62 -9.65
N ASN A 9 17.30 11.05 -10.81
CA ASN A 9 17.62 10.55 -12.13
C ASN A 9 18.51 11.51 -12.96
N SER A 10 18.95 12.63 -12.38
CA SER A 10 19.72 13.65 -13.11
C SER A 10 20.97 13.10 -13.80
N LYS A 11 21.73 12.26 -13.09
CA LYS A 11 22.91 11.59 -13.67
C LYS A 11 22.57 10.60 -14.78
N LYS A 12 21.43 9.94 -14.69
CA LYS A 12 20.97 8.94 -15.66
C LYS A 12 20.43 9.58 -16.92
N TYR A 13 19.77 10.74 -16.81
CA TYR A 13 19.09 11.38 -17.94
C TYR A 13 19.70 12.72 -18.35
N GLY A 14 20.84 13.11 -17.79
CA GLY A 14 21.55 14.34 -18.12
C GLY A 14 20.80 15.63 -17.75
N GLN A 15 19.93 15.56 -16.74
CA GLN A 15 19.19 16.72 -16.23
C GLN A 15 19.95 17.32 -15.05
N GLU A 16 19.96 18.65 -14.94
CA GLU A 16 20.54 19.33 -13.79
C GLU A 16 19.64 19.21 -12.57
N ALA A 17 20.30 19.03 -11.42
CA ALA A 17 19.65 19.02 -10.13
C ALA A 17 19.08 20.38 -9.78
N ASN A 18 17.87 20.41 -9.21
CA ASN A 18 17.29 21.65 -8.71
C ASN A 18 17.68 21.85 -7.24
N VAL A 19 18.91 22.26 -7.00
CA VAL A 19 19.44 22.57 -5.67
C VAL A 19 18.91 23.93 -5.25
N PHE A 20 18.12 23.96 -4.19
CA PHE A 20 17.62 25.21 -3.60
C PHE A 20 18.68 25.89 -2.76
N CYS A 21 19.27 25.12 -1.83
CA CYS A 21 20.39 25.61 -1.02
C CYS A 21 21.24 24.44 -0.53
N LYS A 22 22.31 24.77 0.19
CA LYS A 22 23.25 23.81 0.77
C LYS A 22 23.43 24.11 2.26
N VAL A 23 23.25 23.08 3.07
CA VAL A 23 23.59 23.11 4.49
C VAL A 23 25.04 22.65 4.63
N SER A 24 25.94 23.51 5.17
CA SER A 24 27.35 23.19 5.27
C SER A 24 27.64 22.10 6.29
N ALA A 25 28.73 21.37 6.10
CA ALA A 25 29.18 20.38 7.09
C ALA A 25 29.45 21.01 8.46
N GLU A 26 29.98 22.24 8.50
CA GLU A 26 30.24 23.00 9.73
C GLU A 26 28.92 23.30 10.47
N ASP A 27 27.87 23.69 9.74
CA ASP A 27 26.55 23.93 10.32
C ASP A 27 25.93 22.63 10.88
N ILE A 28 26.09 21.51 10.17
CA ILE A 28 25.61 20.20 10.65
C ILE A 28 26.35 19.82 11.94
N ILE A 29 27.67 19.92 11.96
CA ILE A 29 28.49 19.57 13.12
C ILE A 29 28.15 20.44 14.34
N SER A 30 27.86 21.73 14.10
CA SER A 30 27.60 22.69 15.19
C SER A 30 26.17 22.62 15.75
N ASN A 31 25.20 22.24 14.93
CA ASN A 31 23.77 22.43 15.26
C ASN A 31 22.95 21.13 15.26
N GLU A 32 23.48 19.99 14.78
CA GLU A 32 22.75 18.72 14.84
C GLU A 32 22.82 18.12 16.26
N LYS A 33 21.67 18.11 16.94
CA LYS A 33 21.57 17.62 18.34
C LYS A 33 21.88 16.13 18.51
N TYR A 34 21.70 15.34 17.45
CA TYR A 34 21.82 13.90 17.47
C TYR A 34 22.96 13.42 16.57
N LEU A 35 23.98 14.26 16.39
CA LEU A 35 25.10 14.02 15.49
C LEU A 35 25.79 12.68 15.78
N ASP A 36 26.11 12.39 17.03
CA ASP A 36 26.79 11.16 17.43
C ASP A 36 26.03 9.89 17.02
N GLU A 37 24.68 9.92 17.17
CA GLU A 37 23.82 8.80 16.77
C GLU A 37 23.85 8.62 15.24
N ILE A 38 23.79 9.72 14.49
CA ILE A 38 23.83 9.70 13.02
C ILE A 38 25.19 9.24 12.52
N GLU A 39 26.29 9.78 13.08
CA GLU A 39 27.66 9.44 12.70
C GLU A 39 28.00 7.98 13.03
N SER A 40 27.44 7.43 14.10
CA SER A 40 27.63 6.01 14.45
C SER A 40 27.14 5.04 13.37
N VAL A 41 26.15 5.46 12.56
CA VAL A 41 25.57 4.67 11.47
C VAL A 41 26.13 5.05 10.10
N TRP A 42 26.29 6.34 9.84
CA TRP A 42 26.58 6.87 8.50
C TRP A 42 27.99 7.45 8.34
N GLY A 43 28.77 7.46 9.43
CA GLY A 43 30.11 8.10 9.46
C GLY A 43 30.02 9.62 9.57
N PRO A 44 31.20 10.31 9.49
CA PRO A 44 31.29 11.74 9.74
C PRO A 44 30.40 12.59 8.81
N ALA A 45 29.93 13.72 9.33
CA ALA A 45 29.21 14.72 8.54
C ALA A 45 30.07 15.26 7.38
N PRO A 46 29.48 15.60 6.24
CA PRO A 46 28.06 15.60 5.90
C PRO A 46 27.53 14.25 5.36
N GLY A 47 28.30 13.15 5.46
CA GLY A 47 27.96 11.86 4.94
C GLY A 47 28.10 11.76 3.40
N LYS A 48 27.51 10.70 2.81
CA LYS A 48 27.63 10.40 1.38
C LYS A 48 26.34 10.65 0.57
N HIS A 49 25.19 10.72 1.25
CA HIS A 49 23.90 10.86 0.61
C HIS A 49 23.58 12.34 0.36
N GLN A 50 23.31 12.68 -0.89
CA GLN A 50 22.92 14.03 -1.31
C GLN A 50 23.90 15.13 -0.83
N ALA A 51 25.20 14.78 -0.82
CA ALA A 51 26.29 15.61 -0.29
C ALA A 51 27.49 15.62 -1.24
N ASP A 52 28.32 16.67 -1.17
CA ASP A 52 29.54 16.83 -1.96
C ASP A 52 30.82 16.86 -1.10
N GLY A 53 30.73 16.45 0.15
CA GLY A 53 31.84 16.49 1.13
C GLY A 53 31.98 17.82 1.87
N SER A 54 31.41 18.91 1.37
CA SER A 54 31.39 20.20 2.08
C SER A 54 30.01 20.58 2.68
N GLY A 55 28.97 19.81 2.34
CA GLY A 55 27.63 19.99 2.89
C GLY A 55 26.60 19.11 2.19
N VAL A 56 25.38 19.20 2.67
CA VAL A 56 24.18 18.49 2.17
C VAL A 56 23.35 19.43 1.32
N TYR A 57 22.82 18.93 0.21
CA TYR A 57 21.95 19.69 -0.67
C TYR A 57 20.49 19.60 -0.24
N ILE A 58 19.81 20.73 -0.20
CA ILE A 58 18.35 20.82 -0.07
C ILE A 58 17.79 20.97 -1.49
N LEU A 59 17.02 19.96 -1.90
CA LEU A 59 16.46 19.87 -3.26
C LEU A 59 15.03 20.37 -3.25
N GLY A 60 14.72 21.30 -4.12
CA GLY A 60 13.39 21.86 -4.21
C GLY A 60 13.32 23.19 -4.93
N GLN A 61 12.13 23.77 -4.91
CA GLN A 61 11.85 25.06 -5.49
C GLN A 61 10.77 25.79 -4.69
N GLU A 62 10.92 27.07 -4.55
CA GLU A 62 9.96 27.96 -3.88
C GLU A 62 8.93 28.49 -4.88
N PHE A 63 7.68 28.56 -4.44
CA PHE A 63 6.53 29.09 -5.18
C PHE A 63 5.75 30.03 -4.25
N GLY A 64 6.12 31.30 -4.22
CA GLY A 64 5.60 32.25 -3.24
C GLY A 64 5.98 31.81 -1.81
N ASN A 65 5.01 31.56 -0.96
CA ASN A 65 5.23 31.11 0.42
C ASN A 65 5.26 29.57 0.57
N VAL A 66 5.38 28.84 -0.54
CA VAL A 66 5.39 27.38 -0.51
C VAL A 66 6.71 26.86 -1.07
N PHE A 67 7.44 26.12 -0.26
CA PHE A 67 8.60 25.34 -0.72
C PHE A 67 8.15 23.95 -1.11
N VAL A 68 8.41 23.55 -2.34
CA VAL A 68 8.19 22.17 -2.82
C VAL A 68 9.52 21.45 -2.86
N GLY A 69 9.75 20.60 -1.87
CA GLY A 69 11.00 19.84 -1.70
C GLY A 69 10.87 18.37 -2.07
N VAL A 70 12.00 17.76 -2.34
CA VAL A 70 12.13 16.31 -2.44
C VAL A 70 12.74 15.79 -1.16
N GLN A 71 11.98 14.99 -0.42
CA GLN A 71 12.46 14.34 0.80
C GLN A 71 13.68 13.47 0.48
N PRO A 72 14.80 13.63 1.17
CA PRO A 72 15.97 12.78 0.98
C PRO A 72 15.69 11.32 1.28
N THR A 73 16.50 10.42 0.72
CA THR A 73 16.45 9.01 1.09
C THR A 73 16.86 8.81 2.54
N PHE A 74 16.18 7.91 3.25
CA PHE A 74 16.61 7.50 4.58
C PHE A 74 17.76 6.48 4.56
N GLY A 75 18.23 6.08 3.36
CA GLY A 75 19.48 5.33 3.16
C GLY A 75 19.40 3.83 3.38
N TYR A 76 18.24 3.28 3.65
CA TYR A 76 18.04 1.85 3.82
C TYR A 76 17.51 1.20 2.54
N GLU A 77 18.21 0.16 2.08
CA GLU A 77 17.79 -0.67 0.95
C GLU A 77 17.19 -1.97 1.47
N GLY A 78 15.87 -2.03 1.56
CA GLY A 78 15.15 -3.21 2.05
C GLY A 78 13.75 -2.86 2.54
N ASP A 79 13.13 -3.78 3.29
CA ASP A 79 11.80 -3.57 3.85
C ASP A 79 11.83 -2.47 4.94
N PRO A 80 11.24 -1.29 4.70
CA PRO A 80 11.23 -0.18 5.66
C PRO A 80 10.61 -0.56 7.01
N MET A 81 9.75 -1.58 7.05
CA MET A 81 9.13 -2.06 8.29
C MET A 81 10.15 -2.61 9.30
N ARG A 82 11.34 -3.00 8.84
CA ARG A 82 12.42 -3.43 9.74
C ARG A 82 13.01 -2.28 10.54
N LEU A 83 12.97 -1.07 10.01
CA LEU A 83 13.53 0.12 10.65
C LEU A 83 12.74 0.56 11.88
N LEU A 84 11.43 0.27 11.94
CA LEU A 84 10.52 0.76 12.99
C LEU A 84 11.03 0.55 14.42
N PHE A 85 11.77 -0.53 14.65
CA PHE A 85 12.22 -0.96 15.97
C PHE A 85 13.73 -1.18 16.05
N ASP A 86 14.46 -0.84 15.00
CA ASP A 86 15.92 -0.95 14.97
C ASP A 86 16.55 0.17 15.81
N LYS A 87 17.06 -0.20 16.97
CA LYS A 87 17.68 0.75 17.91
C LYS A 87 19.08 1.21 17.46
N GLY A 88 19.67 0.53 16.49
CA GLY A 88 20.98 0.84 15.96
C GLY A 88 20.93 1.68 14.67
N PHE A 89 19.74 2.05 14.20
CA PHE A 89 19.54 2.83 12.98
C PHE A 89 19.23 4.30 13.28
N ALA A 90 19.78 5.18 12.45
CA ALA A 90 19.50 6.63 12.45
C ALA A 90 19.22 7.10 11.01
N PRO A 91 18.51 8.22 10.81
CA PRO A 91 18.38 8.82 9.48
C PRO A 91 19.75 9.24 8.92
N THR A 92 19.86 9.39 7.61
CA THR A 92 21.04 9.96 6.98
C THR A 92 21.24 11.42 7.40
N HIS A 93 22.48 11.94 7.29
CA HIS A 93 22.73 13.37 7.47
C HIS A 93 21.82 14.23 6.59
N ALA A 94 21.60 13.82 5.34
CA ALA A 94 20.71 14.53 4.41
C ALA A 94 19.26 14.57 4.91
N PHE A 95 18.76 13.44 5.42
CA PHE A 95 17.39 13.34 5.91
C PHE A 95 17.18 14.21 7.16
N SER A 96 18.09 14.12 8.14
CA SER A 96 18.02 14.96 9.35
C SER A 96 18.16 16.44 9.03
N SER A 97 19.18 16.80 8.22
CA SER A 97 19.41 18.19 7.82
C SER A 97 18.23 18.80 7.07
N PHE A 98 17.52 18.02 6.25
CA PHE A 98 16.33 18.48 5.53
C PHE A 98 15.21 18.91 6.49
N TYR A 99 14.89 18.09 7.49
CA TYR A 99 13.85 18.43 8.48
C TYR A 99 14.29 19.56 9.41
N ARG A 100 15.57 19.60 9.83
CA ARG A 100 16.11 20.70 10.60
C ARG A 100 16.07 22.01 9.81
N TRP A 101 16.43 21.97 8.53
CA TRP A 101 16.36 23.11 7.63
C TRP A 101 14.91 23.63 7.49
N ILE A 102 13.94 22.77 7.33
CA ILE A 102 12.52 23.16 7.25
C ILE A 102 12.07 23.88 8.53
N ARG A 103 12.46 23.38 9.71
CA ARG A 103 12.04 23.93 10.99
C ARG A 103 12.79 25.21 11.39
N GLU A 104 14.11 25.21 11.23
CA GLU A 104 15.00 26.17 11.91
C GLU A 104 15.55 27.24 10.96
N ILE A 105 15.60 26.96 9.65
CA ILE A 105 16.19 27.88 8.66
C ILE A 105 15.13 28.44 7.72
N TYR A 106 14.25 27.58 7.20
CA TYR A 106 13.11 27.99 6.37
C TYR A 106 11.94 28.50 7.21
N GLU A 107 11.86 28.06 8.46
CA GLU A 107 10.84 28.46 9.44
C GLU A 107 9.42 28.21 8.91
N ALA A 108 9.18 26.99 8.40
CA ALA A 108 7.88 26.60 7.86
C ALA A 108 6.80 26.56 8.94
N ASP A 109 5.58 27.01 8.62
CA ASP A 109 4.42 26.95 9.52
C ASP A 109 3.79 25.54 9.56
N ALA A 110 3.98 24.72 8.54
CA ALA A 110 3.45 23.36 8.44
C ALA A 110 4.20 22.54 7.39
N VAL A 111 4.14 21.21 7.51
CA VAL A 111 4.64 20.27 6.50
C VAL A 111 3.48 19.50 5.90
N LEU A 112 3.35 19.53 4.58
CA LEU A 112 2.45 18.68 3.80
C LEU A 112 3.27 17.61 3.08
N HIS A 113 3.18 16.37 3.54
CA HIS A 113 3.70 15.22 2.81
C HIS A 113 2.74 14.85 1.68
N PHE A 114 3.22 14.93 0.46
CA PHE A 114 2.42 14.75 -0.74
C PHE A 114 2.82 13.47 -1.46
N GLY A 115 1.99 12.43 -1.40
CA GLY A 115 2.27 11.14 -2.01
C GLY A 115 1.20 10.09 -1.75
N MET A 116 1.53 8.84 -2.00
CA MET A 116 0.66 7.69 -1.69
C MET A 116 0.89 7.15 -0.28
N HIS A 117 2.06 7.40 0.26
CA HIS A 117 2.52 7.07 1.60
C HIS A 117 3.67 8.00 1.98
N GLY A 118 4.12 7.95 3.24
CA GLY A 118 5.24 8.74 3.74
C GLY A 118 6.50 7.92 3.99
N ALA A 119 7.51 8.55 4.58
CA ALA A 119 8.75 7.90 5.00
C ALA A 119 9.11 8.21 6.47
N LEU A 120 8.66 9.35 7.00
CA LEU A 120 8.99 9.79 8.35
C LEU A 120 8.58 8.79 9.43
N GLU A 121 7.39 8.21 9.30
CA GLU A 121 6.81 7.23 10.22
C GLU A 121 7.57 5.91 10.32
N PHE A 122 8.42 5.60 9.32
CA PHE A 122 9.24 4.38 9.32
C PHE A 122 10.54 4.55 10.11
N MET A 123 10.92 5.76 10.48
CA MET A 123 12.10 5.98 11.32
C MET A 123 11.96 5.32 12.69
N PRO A 124 13.06 4.85 13.30
CA PRO A 124 13.03 4.14 14.58
C PRO A 124 12.35 4.89 15.71
N GLY A 125 11.62 4.15 16.55
CA GLY A 125 10.93 4.68 17.72
C GLY A 125 9.94 3.71 18.32
N LYS A 126 8.99 4.22 19.10
CA LYS A 126 7.92 3.43 19.71
C LYS A 126 6.92 2.91 18.67
N LYS A 127 6.27 1.80 18.98
CA LYS A 127 5.22 1.20 18.12
C LYS A 127 4.00 2.09 17.96
N ALA A 128 3.61 2.79 19.03
CA ALA A 128 2.48 3.69 19.05
C ALA A 128 2.76 4.86 19.99
N GLY A 129 2.37 6.04 19.53
CA GLY A 129 2.78 7.27 20.19
C GLY A 129 4.25 7.60 19.91
N MET A 130 4.66 8.76 20.36
CA MET A 130 6.03 9.25 20.18
C MET A 130 6.56 9.79 21.52
N ASP A 131 7.86 9.90 21.63
CA ASP A 131 8.57 10.65 22.63
C ASP A 131 9.87 11.21 22.05
N GLU A 132 10.58 11.99 22.83
CA GLU A 132 11.87 12.62 22.50
C GLU A 132 12.96 11.67 21.99
N LYS A 133 12.77 10.34 22.17
CA LYS A 133 13.71 9.31 21.70
C LYS A 133 13.31 8.72 20.35
N CYS A 134 12.15 9.06 19.86
CA CYS A 134 11.64 8.60 18.56
C CYS A 134 12.15 9.50 17.45
N TRP A 135 12.77 8.96 16.43
CA TRP A 135 13.25 9.74 15.30
C TRP A 135 12.14 10.55 14.58
N PRO A 136 10.92 10.00 14.36
CA PRO A 136 9.85 10.82 13.78
C PRO A 136 9.54 12.09 14.57
N ASP A 137 9.54 12.02 15.91
CA ASP A 137 9.31 13.16 16.79
C ASP A 137 10.44 14.19 16.70
N ARG A 138 11.69 13.72 16.76
CA ARG A 138 12.90 14.54 16.64
C ARG A 138 12.97 15.29 15.30
N LEU A 139 12.52 14.64 14.22
CA LEU A 139 12.57 15.19 12.87
C LEU A 139 11.48 16.21 12.63
N ILE A 140 10.21 15.91 12.94
CA ILE A 140 9.09 16.80 12.67
C ILE A 140 9.01 17.95 13.70
N GLY A 141 9.39 17.70 14.96
CA GLY A 141 9.29 18.68 16.04
C GLY A 141 7.85 19.15 16.25
N ASP A 142 7.69 20.45 16.42
CA ASP A 142 6.40 21.10 16.71
C ASP A 142 5.58 21.44 15.46
N LEU A 143 6.09 21.13 14.27
CA LEU A 143 5.40 21.47 13.02
C LEU A 143 4.11 20.67 12.85
N PRO A 144 2.99 21.34 12.51
CA PRO A 144 1.80 20.66 12.01
C PRO A 144 2.16 19.73 10.85
N ASN A 145 1.88 18.45 11.04
CA ASN A 145 2.23 17.38 10.11
C ASN A 145 0.99 16.88 9.37
N ILE A 146 0.88 17.20 8.10
CA ILE A 146 -0.25 16.85 7.25
C ILE A 146 0.23 15.88 6.18
N TYR A 147 -0.47 14.78 6.04
CA TYR A 147 -0.21 13.79 5.00
C TYR A 147 -1.37 13.75 4.02
N LEU A 148 -1.06 13.80 2.75
CA LEU A 148 -1.96 13.34 1.72
C LEU A 148 -1.68 11.84 1.49
N TYR A 149 -2.67 10.99 1.74
CA TYR A 149 -2.48 9.54 1.78
C TYR A 149 -3.52 8.79 0.97
N ALA A 150 -3.12 7.71 0.31
CA ALA A 150 -4.05 6.87 -0.43
C ALA A 150 -5.11 6.24 0.50
N ALA A 151 -6.39 6.42 0.18
CA ALA A 151 -7.50 5.92 1.00
C ALA A 151 -7.44 4.40 1.20
N ASN A 152 -6.87 3.66 0.25
CA ASN A 152 -6.72 2.21 0.30
C ASN A 152 -5.46 1.72 1.03
N ASN A 153 -4.72 2.61 1.71
CA ASN A 153 -3.54 2.24 2.51
C ASN A 153 -3.71 2.57 4.01
N PRO A 154 -4.74 2.00 4.69
CA PRO A 154 -5.01 2.29 6.10
C PRO A 154 -3.94 1.76 7.05
N SER A 155 -3.18 0.74 6.68
CA SER A 155 -2.11 0.16 7.49
C SER A 155 -0.99 1.17 7.74
N GLU A 156 -0.39 1.69 6.67
CA GLU A 156 0.68 2.68 6.76
C GLU A 156 0.15 4.04 7.22
N GLY A 157 -1.06 4.46 6.80
CA GLY A 157 -1.70 5.66 7.29
C GLY A 157 -1.90 5.64 8.81
N SER A 158 -2.23 4.47 9.39
CA SER A 158 -2.29 4.30 10.84
C SER A 158 -0.92 4.44 11.50
N LEU A 159 0.16 3.98 10.86
CA LEU A 159 1.52 4.19 11.34
C LEU A 159 1.88 5.68 11.31
N ALA A 160 1.62 6.38 10.21
CA ALA A 160 1.86 7.81 10.08
C ALA A 160 1.15 8.59 11.19
N LYS A 161 -0.12 8.26 11.46
CA LYS A 161 -0.89 8.89 12.54
C LYS A 161 -0.31 8.63 13.93
N ARG A 162 0.11 7.41 14.21
CA ARG A 162 0.61 6.99 15.53
C ARG A 162 2.05 7.36 15.78
N ARG A 163 2.86 7.44 14.75
CA ARG A 163 4.31 7.56 14.83
C ARG A 163 4.86 8.89 14.28
N SER A 164 4.03 9.73 13.69
CA SER A 164 4.44 11.07 13.24
C SER A 164 3.41 12.16 13.57
N GLY A 165 2.38 11.83 14.34
CA GLY A 165 1.35 12.80 14.75
C GLY A 165 0.55 13.36 13.57
N ALA A 166 0.51 12.66 12.45
CA ALA A 166 -0.02 13.20 11.21
C ALA A 166 -1.55 13.34 11.18
N VAL A 167 -2.03 14.42 10.58
CA VAL A 167 -3.39 14.54 10.08
C VAL A 167 -3.41 13.93 8.68
N ILE A 168 -4.17 12.86 8.49
CA ILE A 168 -4.17 12.09 7.24
C ILE A 168 -5.33 12.54 6.37
N ILE A 169 -5.05 13.24 5.28
CA ILE A 169 -6.05 13.59 4.28
C ILE A 169 -6.10 12.48 3.22
N THR A 170 -7.21 11.77 3.13
CA THR A 170 -7.35 10.71 2.15
C THR A 170 -7.48 11.26 0.74
N HIS A 171 -6.85 10.61 -0.22
CA HIS A 171 -7.10 10.85 -1.64
C HIS A 171 -7.60 9.58 -2.33
N LEU A 172 -8.31 9.77 -3.43
CA LEU A 172 -8.84 8.69 -4.24
C LEU A 172 -7.68 7.91 -4.89
N THR A 173 -7.80 6.61 -4.94
CA THR A 173 -6.89 5.74 -5.71
C THR A 173 -7.45 5.55 -7.12
N PRO A 174 -6.60 5.39 -8.15
CA PRO A 174 -7.07 5.12 -9.51
C PRO A 174 -7.98 3.89 -9.55
N ALA A 175 -9.00 3.93 -10.39
CA ALA A 175 -9.83 2.78 -10.69
C ALA A 175 -8.96 1.66 -11.28
N LEU A 176 -9.33 0.41 -11.03
CA LEU A 176 -8.71 -0.73 -11.70
C LEU A 176 -9.36 -0.92 -13.07
N SER A 177 -8.56 -1.16 -14.08
CA SER A 177 -9.00 -1.54 -15.43
C SER A 177 -8.23 -2.76 -15.90
N GLN A 178 -8.75 -3.44 -16.91
CA GLN A 178 -7.98 -4.48 -17.58
C GLN A 178 -6.78 -3.85 -18.28
N SER A 179 -5.61 -4.48 -18.19
CA SER A 179 -4.38 -3.95 -18.77
C SER A 179 -4.47 -3.85 -20.29
N GLY A 180 -5.23 -4.74 -20.90
CA GLY A 180 -5.22 -4.94 -22.33
C GLY A 180 -3.84 -5.37 -22.85
N LEU A 181 -3.68 -5.44 -24.14
CA LEU A 181 -2.39 -5.71 -24.78
C LEU A 181 -1.89 -4.49 -25.53
N TYR A 182 -0.58 -4.32 -25.57
CA TYR A 182 0.04 -3.17 -26.23
C TYR A 182 1.27 -3.58 -27.05
N LYS A 183 1.45 -2.99 -28.23
CA LYS A 183 2.59 -3.22 -29.14
C LYS A 183 2.90 -4.70 -29.36
N GLY A 184 4.10 -5.16 -29.05
CA GLY A 184 4.57 -6.53 -29.29
C GLY A 184 3.69 -7.64 -28.70
N LEU A 185 2.94 -7.34 -27.61
CA LEU A 185 1.95 -8.30 -27.08
C LEU A 185 0.76 -8.48 -28.02
N LEU A 186 0.31 -7.42 -28.73
CA LEU A 186 -0.74 -7.54 -29.77
C LEU A 186 -0.23 -8.35 -30.97
N GLU A 187 0.98 -8.08 -31.43
CA GLU A 187 1.62 -8.80 -32.54
C GLU A 187 1.76 -10.29 -32.20
N LEU A 188 2.20 -10.60 -30.99
CA LEU A 188 2.28 -11.98 -30.49
C LEU A 188 0.90 -12.64 -30.45
N LYS A 189 -0.14 -11.92 -30.01
CA LYS A 189 -1.53 -12.45 -29.99
C LYS A 189 -2.02 -12.78 -31.40
N GLU A 190 -1.75 -11.93 -32.36
CA GLU A 190 -2.12 -12.17 -33.76
C GLU A 190 -1.41 -13.40 -34.34
N SER A 191 -0.12 -13.54 -34.10
CA SER A 191 0.67 -14.72 -34.54
C SER A 191 0.18 -16.02 -33.88
N LEU A 192 -0.11 -15.98 -32.59
CA LEU A 192 -0.68 -17.13 -31.87
C LEU A 192 -2.10 -17.47 -32.33
N ASN A 193 -2.94 -16.48 -32.66
CA ASN A 193 -4.27 -16.71 -33.23
C ASN A 193 -4.17 -17.44 -34.58
N ARG A 194 -3.28 -17.00 -35.47
CA ARG A 194 -3.04 -17.66 -36.77
C ARG A 194 -2.56 -19.10 -36.57
N TRP A 195 -1.64 -19.31 -35.65
CA TRP A 195 -1.15 -20.66 -35.33
C TRP A 195 -2.28 -21.58 -34.80
N ARG A 196 -3.11 -21.08 -33.88
CA ARG A 196 -4.25 -21.82 -33.30
C ARG A 196 -5.38 -22.09 -34.33
N ALA A 197 -5.62 -21.12 -35.21
CA ALA A 197 -6.62 -21.31 -36.29
C ALA A 197 -6.15 -22.24 -37.39
N GLY A 198 -4.86 -22.61 -37.41
CA GLY A 198 -4.28 -23.41 -38.51
C GLY A 198 -4.18 -22.64 -39.83
N GLU A 199 -4.12 -21.31 -39.77
CA GLU A 199 -4.04 -20.40 -40.92
C GLU A 199 -2.60 -20.30 -41.47
N TYR A 200 -2.00 -21.45 -41.81
CA TYR A 200 -0.65 -21.53 -42.38
C TYR A 200 -0.55 -22.78 -43.26
N ASN A 201 0.35 -22.73 -44.25
CA ASN A 201 0.75 -23.88 -45.01
C ASN A 201 1.84 -24.66 -44.26
N GLU A 202 2.03 -25.94 -44.61
CA GLU A 202 3.07 -26.75 -43.94
C GLU A 202 4.49 -26.19 -44.09
N SER A 203 4.77 -25.50 -45.23
CA SER A 203 6.03 -24.79 -45.47
C SER A 203 6.25 -23.56 -44.60
N ASP A 204 5.17 -22.92 -44.16
CA ASP A 204 5.23 -21.66 -43.42
C ASP A 204 5.10 -21.88 -41.91
N LYS A 205 4.84 -23.13 -41.49
CA LYS A 205 4.62 -23.49 -40.09
C LYS A 205 5.85 -23.22 -39.22
N GLU A 206 7.02 -23.71 -39.68
CA GLU A 206 8.28 -23.51 -38.92
C GLU A 206 8.64 -22.04 -38.81
N GLU A 207 8.34 -21.26 -39.84
CA GLU A 207 8.60 -19.82 -39.87
C GLU A 207 7.68 -19.08 -38.88
N LEU A 208 6.39 -19.46 -38.81
CA LEU A 208 5.41 -18.91 -37.84
C LEU A 208 5.77 -19.28 -36.40
N GLU A 209 6.18 -20.55 -36.18
CA GLU A 209 6.59 -21.01 -34.85
C GLU A 209 7.86 -20.29 -34.36
N THR A 210 8.81 -20.04 -35.25
CA THR A 210 10.01 -19.24 -34.95
C THR A 210 9.62 -17.81 -34.61
N LEU A 211 8.76 -17.18 -35.43
CA LEU A 211 8.27 -15.81 -35.19
C LEU A 211 7.58 -15.67 -33.82
N ILE A 212 6.73 -16.63 -33.44
CA ILE A 212 6.06 -16.61 -32.13
C ILE A 212 7.08 -16.68 -30.98
N ARG A 213 8.13 -17.49 -31.11
CA ARG A 213 9.19 -17.56 -30.08
C ARG A 213 9.98 -16.28 -29.95
N ASP A 214 10.39 -15.71 -31.08
CA ASP A 214 11.11 -14.44 -31.12
C ASP A 214 10.27 -13.28 -30.55
N GLN A 215 8.99 -13.22 -30.89
CA GLN A 215 8.06 -12.24 -30.33
C GLN A 215 7.84 -12.45 -28.85
N SER A 216 7.76 -13.71 -28.36
CA SER A 216 7.62 -14.02 -26.92
C SER A 216 8.84 -13.55 -26.14
N GLU A 217 10.03 -13.80 -26.66
CA GLU A 217 11.28 -13.35 -26.03
C GLU A 217 11.38 -11.82 -26.00
N ALA A 218 11.01 -11.14 -27.09
CA ALA A 218 11.02 -9.69 -27.19
C ALA A 218 10.10 -8.99 -26.16
N VAL A 219 9.03 -9.68 -25.70
CA VAL A 219 8.10 -9.18 -24.66
C VAL A 219 8.33 -9.82 -23.29
N ASN A 220 9.46 -10.52 -23.09
CA ASN A 220 9.84 -11.21 -21.84
C ASN A 220 8.85 -12.28 -21.39
N ILE A 221 8.15 -12.91 -22.30
CA ILE A 221 7.37 -14.13 -22.01
C ILE A 221 8.27 -15.35 -22.26
N ASN A 222 8.23 -16.34 -21.35
CA ASN A 222 9.07 -17.53 -21.48
C ASN A 222 8.76 -18.28 -22.78
N SER A 223 9.69 -18.24 -23.74
CA SER A 223 9.56 -18.87 -25.07
C SER A 223 9.78 -20.39 -25.06
N SER A 224 10.24 -20.98 -23.95
CA SER A 224 10.54 -22.42 -23.85
C SER A 224 9.29 -23.28 -23.57
N GLY A 225 8.15 -22.68 -23.24
CA GLY A 225 6.87 -23.35 -23.03
C GLY A 225 6.19 -23.80 -24.34
N THR A 226 5.04 -24.45 -24.21
CA THR A 226 4.15 -24.71 -25.34
C THR A 226 3.48 -23.42 -25.80
N PHE A 227 3.01 -23.35 -27.03
CA PHE A 227 2.30 -22.17 -27.52
C PHE A 227 0.97 -21.94 -26.78
N ASP A 228 0.36 -22.99 -26.22
CA ASP A 228 -0.79 -22.85 -25.34
C ASP A 228 -0.42 -22.25 -23.98
N ASP A 229 0.76 -22.52 -23.44
CA ASP A 229 1.26 -21.86 -22.23
C ASP A 229 1.50 -20.36 -22.48
N ILE A 230 2.12 -20.03 -23.63
CA ILE A 230 2.34 -18.62 -24.03
C ILE A 230 1.00 -17.91 -24.20
N TRP A 231 0.03 -18.55 -24.84
CA TRP A 231 -1.33 -18.03 -25.02
C TRP A 231 -2.02 -17.76 -23.67
N LYS A 232 -1.90 -18.71 -22.73
CA LYS A 232 -2.47 -18.55 -21.39
C LYS A 232 -1.88 -17.36 -20.65
N ILE A 233 -0.55 -17.22 -20.64
CA ILE A 233 0.14 -16.07 -20.04
C ILE A 233 -0.31 -14.75 -20.69
N LEU A 234 -0.49 -14.75 -22.00
CA LEU A 234 -0.93 -13.58 -22.75
C LEU A 234 -2.35 -13.15 -22.36
N LEU A 235 -3.28 -14.11 -22.22
CA LEU A 235 -4.64 -13.83 -21.75
C LEU A 235 -4.65 -13.36 -20.30
N GLU A 236 -3.88 -13.99 -19.42
CA GLU A 236 -3.72 -13.55 -18.03
C GLU A 236 -3.17 -12.11 -17.95
N THR A 237 -2.24 -11.77 -18.84
CA THR A 237 -1.70 -10.40 -18.96
C THR A 237 -2.75 -9.41 -19.45
N GLU A 238 -3.55 -9.78 -20.45
CA GLU A 238 -4.61 -8.94 -21.01
C GLU A 238 -5.72 -8.65 -19.99
N GLU A 239 -6.06 -9.65 -19.20
CA GLU A 239 -7.12 -9.58 -18.18
C GLU A 239 -6.62 -9.05 -16.82
N ALA A 240 -5.30 -8.88 -16.66
CA ALA A 240 -4.73 -8.37 -15.43
C ALA A 240 -5.30 -6.99 -15.08
N LEU A 241 -5.71 -6.84 -13.83
CA LEU A 241 -6.21 -5.57 -13.32
C LEU A 241 -5.06 -4.66 -12.94
N ILE A 242 -4.97 -3.50 -13.58
CA ILE A 242 -3.97 -2.47 -13.30
C ILE A 242 -4.66 -1.14 -12.95
N PRO A 243 -3.99 -0.27 -12.18
CA PRO A 243 -4.49 1.08 -11.95
C PRO A 243 -4.58 1.88 -13.26
N ASP A 244 -5.76 2.46 -13.57
CA ASP A 244 -5.97 3.29 -14.75
C ASP A 244 -5.41 4.71 -14.53
N GLY A 245 -4.14 4.88 -14.84
CA GLY A 245 -3.42 6.14 -14.71
C GLY A 245 -3.14 6.55 -13.26
N LEU A 246 -3.08 7.85 -13.03
CA LEU A 246 -2.84 8.46 -11.73
C LEU A 246 -4.03 9.34 -11.34
N HIS A 247 -4.38 9.34 -10.04
CA HIS A 247 -5.30 10.33 -9.50
C HIS A 247 -4.63 11.70 -9.47
N ILE A 248 -5.34 12.72 -9.95
CA ILE A 248 -4.87 14.11 -9.95
C ILE A 248 -5.67 14.87 -8.91
N ILE A 249 -5.00 15.26 -7.83
CA ILE A 249 -5.59 16.04 -6.74
C ILE A 249 -6.11 17.37 -7.27
N GLY A 250 -7.32 17.77 -6.86
CA GLY A 250 -7.96 19.01 -7.28
C GLY A 250 -8.59 18.96 -8.68
N LYS A 251 -8.58 17.80 -9.34
CA LYS A 251 -9.21 17.62 -10.66
C LYS A 251 -10.44 16.74 -10.53
N ASN A 252 -11.60 17.30 -10.89
CA ASN A 252 -12.82 16.51 -10.95
C ASN A 252 -12.69 15.36 -11.96
N LEU A 253 -13.23 14.20 -11.61
CA LEU A 253 -13.25 13.04 -12.50
C LEU A 253 -14.12 13.31 -13.74
N SER A 254 -13.68 12.80 -14.89
CA SER A 254 -14.53 12.76 -16.07
C SER A 254 -15.74 11.83 -15.84
N LYS A 255 -16.82 12.03 -16.60
CA LYS A 255 -18.01 11.18 -16.49
C LYS A 255 -17.72 9.69 -16.75
N ASP A 256 -16.77 9.40 -17.62
CA ASP A 256 -16.40 8.02 -17.92
C ASP A 256 -15.65 7.40 -16.74
N LYS A 257 -14.66 8.10 -16.17
CA LYS A 257 -14.00 7.64 -14.93
C LYS A 257 -14.95 7.49 -13.74
N GLN A 258 -15.94 8.38 -13.59
CA GLN A 258 -16.97 8.21 -12.57
C GLN A 258 -17.76 6.91 -12.76
N LYS A 259 -18.11 6.56 -14.01
CA LYS A 259 -18.81 5.30 -14.33
C LYS A 259 -17.94 4.08 -14.01
N ASP A 260 -16.63 4.15 -14.31
CA ASP A 260 -15.71 3.06 -14.02
C ASP A 260 -15.66 2.78 -12.51
N TYR A 261 -15.52 3.82 -11.68
CA TYR A 261 -15.57 3.67 -10.23
C TYR A 261 -16.91 3.10 -9.73
N LEU A 262 -18.04 3.58 -10.26
CA LEU A 262 -19.37 3.08 -9.88
C LEU A 262 -19.56 1.62 -10.28
N SER A 263 -19.05 1.22 -11.44
CA SER A 263 -19.08 -0.17 -11.90
C SER A 263 -18.29 -1.10 -10.97
N LEU A 264 -17.12 -0.64 -10.51
CA LEU A 264 -16.30 -1.40 -9.55
C LEU A 264 -17.02 -1.54 -8.19
N ILE A 265 -17.67 -0.47 -7.72
CA ILE A 265 -18.47 -0.52 -6.48
C ILE A 265 -19.64 -1.49 -6.63
N ASP A 266 -20.33 -1.50 -7.77
CA ASP A 266 -21.43 -2.42 -8.06
C ASP A 266 -20.98 -3.88 -8.09
N LEU A 267 -19.77 -4.18 -8.59
CA LEU A 267 -19.17 -5.52 -8.56
C LEU A 267 -18.92 -6.04 -7.14
N GLY A 268 -18.61 -5.15 -6.20
CA GLY A 268 -18.40 -5.49 -4.79
C GLY A 268 -19.70 -5.60 -3.99
N ALA A 269 -20.81 -5.07 -4.49
CA ALA A 269 -22.08 -5.05 -3.79
C ALA A 269 -22.89 -6.34 -4.04
N GLU A 270 -23.41 -6.97 -2.96
CA GLU A 270 -24.28 -8.15 -3.06
C GLU A 270 -25.66 -7.83 -3.69
N SER A 271 -26.03 -6.56 -3.81
CA SER A 271 -27.28 -6.13 -4.46
C SER A 271 -27.12 -4.78 -5.16
N THR A 272 -27.71 -4.66 -6.35
CA THR A 272 -27.75 -3.44 -7.15
C THR A 272 -28.58 -2.29 -6.52
N ASN A 273 -29.28 -2.53 -5.43
CA ASN A 273 -30.14 -1.57 -4.71
C ASN A 273 -29.47 -0.96 -3.46
N TRP A 274 -28.15 -0.80 -3.52
CA TRP A 274 -27.41 -0.19 -2.42
C TRP A 274 -27.75 1.32 -2.29
N THR A 275 -28.27 1.70 -1.13
CA THR A 275 -28.62 3.10 -0.81
C THR A 275 -27.41 4.04 -0.84
N GLY A 276 -26.21 3.51 -0.67
CA GLY A 276 -24.94 4.25 -0.77
C GLY A 276 -24.49 4.60 -2.19
N ARG A 277 -25.06 4.00 -3.26
CA ARG A 277 -24.67 4.28 -4.65
C ARG A 277 -24.84 5.75 -5.00
N LYS A 278 -25.95 6.34 -4.65
CA LYS A 278 -26.19 7.77 -4.89
C LYS A 278 -25.24 8.66 -4.11
N ILE A 279 -24.88 8.26 -2.88
CA ILE A 279 -23.89 8.98 -2.06
C ILE A 279 -22.51 8.89 -2.72
N ALA A 280 -22.13 7.72 -3.23
CA ALA A 280 -20.88 7.54 -3.96
C ALA A 280 -20.85 8.35 -5.25
N GLU A 281 -21.93 8.34 -6.03
CA GLU A 281 -22.09 9.13 -7.25
C GLU A 281 -21.91 10.62 -6.97
N ASP A 282 -22.61 11.15 -5.97
CA ASP A 282 -22.49 12.56 -5.56
C ASP A 282 -21.06 12.88 -5.07
N ALA A 283 -20.43 11.96 -4.35
CA ALA A 283 -19.08 12.12 -3.81
C ALA A 283 -17.99 12.16 -4.89
N LEU A 284 -18.15 11.41 -5.97
CA LEU A 284 -17.21 11.36 -7.10
C LEU A 284 -17.32 12.56 -8.06
N THR A 285 -18.38 13.38 -7.92
CA THR A 285 -18.59 14.55 -8.80
C THR A 285 -17.82 15.79 -8.37
N LYS A 286 -17.31 15.83 -7.13
CA LYS A 286 -16.69 17.02 -6.51
C LYS A 286 -15.31 16.72 -6.00
N ASP A 287 -14.41 17.69 -6.14
CA ASP A 287 -13.16 17.67 -5.39
C ASP A 287 -13.43 17.99 -3.91
N ASN A 288 -13.10 17.05 -3.02
CA ASN A 288 -13.15 17.23 -1.57
C ASN A 288 -11.74 17.28 -0.95
N GLU A 289 -10.70 17.01 -1.74
CA GLU A 289 -9.33 16.82 -1.27
C GLU A 289 -8.61 18.14 -1.06
N ILE A 290 -8.64 19.04 -2.06
CA ILE A 290 -8.08 20.39 -1.91
C ILE A 290 -8.76 21.18 -0.79
N PRO A 291 -10.11 21.24 -0.67
CA PRO A 291 -10.74 21.87 0.47
C PRO A 291 -10.32 21.30 1.83
N ALA A 292 -10.12 19.97 1.92
CA ALA A 292 -9.65 19.34 3.14
C ALA A 292 -8.20 19.71 3.49
N ILE A 293 -7.30 19.77 2.51
CA ILE A 293 -5.93 20.23 2.71
C ILE A 293 -5.91 21.68 3.22
N LEU A 294 -6.68 22.55 2.60
CA LEU A 294 -6.78 23.96 3.03
C LEU A 294 -7.36 24.07 4.45
N ASN A 295 -8.38 23.30 4.78
CA ASN A 295 -8.93 23.25 6.12
C ASN A 295 -7.91 22.74 7.16
N ALA A 296 -7.08 21.74 6.79
CA ALA A 296 -6.04 21.23 7.68
C ALA A 296 -4.94 22.29 7.93
N LEU A 297 -4.53 23.02 6.89
CA LEU A 297 -3.59 24.13 7.01
C LEU A 297 -4.15 25.29 7.84
N ASP A 298 -5.47 25.53 7.78
CA ASP A 298 -6.16 26.49 8.64
C ASP A 298 -6.39 26.00 10.09
N GLY A 299 -5.92 24.81 10.46
CA GLY A 299 -6.15 24.21 11.77
C GLY A 299 -7.60 23.79 12.04
N LYS A 300 -8.44 23.68 11.00
CA LYS A 300 -9.85 23.30 11.12
C LYS A 300 -10.02 21.80 11.28
N PHE A 301 -11.14 21.40 11.85
CA PHE A 301 -11.52 20.00 11.99
C PHE A 301 -11.72 19.33 10.62
N ILE A 302 -11.10 18.16 10.44
CA ILE A 302 -11.29 17.29 9.29
C ILE A 302 -12.06 16.06 9.74
N SER A 303 -13.21 15.80 9.14
CA SER A 303 -14.08 14.69 9.54
C SER A 303 -13.37 13.34 9.36
N PRO A 304 -13.48 12.42 10.34
CA PRO A 304 -12.79 11.13 10.28
C PRO A 304 -13.43 10.19 9.26
N VAL A 305 -12.62 9.22 8.80
CA VAL A 305 -13.04 8.10 7.96
C VAL A 305 -12.18 6.88 8.25
N PRO A 306 -12.72 5.64 8.21
CA PRO A 306 -11.88 4.46 8.10
C PRO A 306 -11.17 4.47 6.75
N GLY A 307 -9.95 3.92 6.69
CA GLY A 307 -9.32 3.60 5.41
C GLY A 307 -9.81 2.24 4.91
N GLY A 308 -9.61 1.98 3.64
CA GLY A 308 -9.99 0.70 3.04
C GLY A 308 -10.03 0.76 1.51
N ASP A 309 -10.36 -0.38 0.92
CA ASP A 309 -10.58 -0.46 -0.50
C ASP A 309 -11.99 0.02 -0.88
N LEU A 310 -12.09 0.75 -1.98
CA LEU A 310 -13.34 1.34 -2.45
C LEU A 310 -14.43 0.29 -2.77
N ILE A 311 -14.01 -0.86 -3.29
CA ILE A 311 -14.94 -1.95 -3.68
C ILE A 311 -15.56 -2.57 -2.43
N SER A 312 -14.72 -2.86 -1.42
CA SER A 312 -15.15 -3.49 -0.17
C SER A 312 -15.82 -2.49 0.78
N SER A 313 -15.41 -1.23 0.76
CA SER A 313 -15.85 -0.20 1.69
C SER A 313 -16.16 1.13 1.00
N PRO A 314 -17.25 1.23 0.24
CA PRO A 314 -17.64 2.48 -0.42
C PRO A 314 -17.85 3.67 0.53
N SER A 315 -17.98 3.41 1.83
CA SER A 315 -18.11 4.43 2.89
C SER A 315 -16.83 5.27 3.09
N ILE A 316 -15.71 4.90 2.45
CA ILE A 316 -14.52 5.75 2.41
C ILE A 316 -14.74 7.03 1.60
N LEU A 317 -15.76 7.06 0.72
CA LEU A 317 -16.17 8.25 0.01
C LEU A 317 -17.02 9.18 0.89
N PRO A 318 -16.93 10.52 0.64
CA PRO A 318 -15.94 11.20 -0.19
C PRO A 318 -14.54 11.09 0.40
N THR A 319 -13.50 11.18 -0.44
CA THR A 319 -12.12 11.41 0.00
C THR A 319 -11.93 12.83 0.56
N GLY A 320 -10.74 13.21 0.97
CA GLY A 320 -10.53 14.47 1.69
C GLY A 320 -10.94 14.40 3.16
N ARG A 321 -10.92 13.22 3.75
CA ARG A 321 -11.28 13.00 5.16
C ARG A 321 -10.08 12.49 5.94
N ASN A 322 -10.10 12.68 7.26
CA ASN A 322 -8.99 12.28 8.12
C ASN A 322 -9.07 10.77 8.42
N MET A 323 -8.24 10.00 7.76
CA MET A 323 -8.17 8.56 7.99
C MET A 323 -7.72 8.26 9.41
N HIS A 324 -8.53 7.51 10.18
CA HIS A 324 -8.25 7.28 11.58
C HIS A 324 -7.79 5.86 11.90
N ALA A 325 -7.98 4.89 11.08
CA ALA A 325 -7.53 3.51 11.18
C ALA A 325 -8.63 2.51 10.77
N PHE A 326 -8.46 1.28 11.18
CA PHE A 326 -9.42 0.19 11.13
C PHE A 326 -9.89 -0.15 12.56
N ASP A 327 -10.99 -0.88 12.69
CA ASP A 327 -11.48 -1.36 13.99
C ASP A 327 -11.08 -2.84 14.21
N PRO A 328 -10.00 -3.13 14.96
CA PRO A 328 -9.55 -4.50 15.18
C PRO A 328 -10.53 -5.32 16.02
N PHE A 329 -11.42 -4.66 16.77
CA PHE A 329 -12.40 -5.37 17.59
C PHE A 329 -13.55 -5.99 16.80
N ARG A 330 -13.76 -5.53 15.57
CA ARG A 330 -14.81 -6.03 14.67
C ARG A 330 -14.27 -6.86 13.49
N MET A 331 -12.98 -7.14 13.50
CA MET A 331 -12.33 -7.91 12.43
C MET A 331 -12.11 -9.37 12.85
N PRO A 332 -12.49 -10.37 11.99
CA PRO A 332 -13.08 -10.20 10.65
C PRO A 332 -14.55 -9.79 10.68
N THR A 333 -14.96 -8.95 9.73
CA THR A 333 -16.36 -8.54 9.57
C THR A 333 -17.23 -9.67 8.98
N THR A 334 -18.56 -9.55 9.07
CA THR A 334 -19.50 -10.52 8.48
C THR A 334 -19.27 -10.70 6.98
N PHE A 335 -19.01 -9.60 6.27
CA PHE A 335 -18.67 -9.63 4.84
C PHE A 335 -17.37 -10.40 4.60
N ALA A 336 -16.31 -10.08 5.36
CA ALA A 336 -15.03 -10.79 5.28
C ALA A 336 -15.18 -12.30 5.58
N MET A 337 -16.06 -12.67 6.52
CA MET A 337 -16.35 -14.07 6.81
C MET A 337 -16.98 -14.80 5.63
N ALA A 338 -17.93 -14.18 4.93
CA ALA A 338 -18.55 -14.76 3.75
C ALA A 338 -17.53 -14.90 2.60
N GLN A 339 -16.70 -13.88 2.38
CA GLN A 339 -15.64 -13.91 1.36
C GLN A 339 -14.57 -14.96 1.68
N GLY A 340 -14.08 -14.99 2.90
CA GLY A 340 -13.05 -15.93 3.35
C GLY A 340 -13.52 -17.38 3.25
N ARG A 341 -14.80 -17.66 3.53
CA ARG A 341 -15.40 -18.97 3.34
C ARG A 341 -15.42 -19.35 1.85
N ARG A 342 -15.88 -18.46 0.97
CA ARG A 342 -15.85 -18.70 -0.49
C ARG A 342 -14.45 -18.99 -1.00
N GLN A 343 -13.45 -18.25 -0.52
CA GLN A 343 -12.04 -18.47 -0.89
C GLN A 343 -11.52 -19.82 -0.37
N ALA A 344 -11.91 -20.22 0.85
CA ALA A 344 -11.54 -21.52 1.39
C ALA A 344 -12.17 -22.67 0.56
N ASP A 345 -13.45 -22.55 0.25
CA ASP A 345 -14.17 -23.54 -0.55
C ASP A 345 -13.57 -23.65 -1.97
N ALA A 346 -13.35 -22.53 -2.65
CA ALA A 346 -12.70 -22.49 -3.96
C ALA A 346 -11.27 -23.09 -3.94
N LEU A 347 -10.50 -22.83 -2.88
CA LEU A 347 -9.17 -23.44 -2.71
C LEU A 347 -9.28 -24.95 -2.59
N LEU A 348 -10.24 -25.47 -1.82
CA LEU A 348 -10.41 -26.91 -1.62
C LEU A 348 -10.89 -27.61 -2.90
N GLU A 349 -11.73 -26.97 -3.70
CA GLU A 349 -12.20 -27.48 -4.99
C GLU A 349 -11.08 -27.70 -6.02
N THR A 350 -9.95 -27.00 -5.89
CA THR A 350 -8.77 -27.22 -6.75
C THR A 350 -8.04 -28.54 -6.48
N HIS A 351 -8.33 -29.20 -5.35
CA HIS A 351 -7.66 -30.42 -4.93
C HIS A 351 -8.54 -31.63 -5.14
N ARG A 352 -7.96 -32.75 -5.63
CA ARG A 352 -8.69 -34.05 -5.80
C ARG A 352 -9.08 -34.65 -4.46
N GLU A 353 -8.26 -34.47 -3.44
CA GLU A 353 -8.48 -34.92 -2.07
C GLU A 353 -8.32 -33.73 -1.14
N ILE A 354 -9.12 -33.69 -0.08
CA ILE A 354 -9.02 -32.59 0.91
C ILE A 354 -7.63 -32.62 1.57
N PRO A 355 -6.86 -31.55 1.47
CA PRO A 355 -5.53 -31.49 2.08
C PRO A 355 -5.64 -31.52 3.60
N LYS A 356 -4.71 -32.22 4.26
CA LYS A 356 -4.64 -32.24 5.73
C LYS A 356 -4.05 -30.96 6.31
N THR A 357 -3.13 -30.35 5.57
CA THR A 357 -2.42 -29.14 6.01
C THR A 357 -2.32 -28.15 4.87
N ILE A 358 -2.53 -26.86 5.15
CA ILE A 358 -2.40 -25.77 4.19
C ILE A 358 -1.49 -24.71 4.81
N ALA A 359 -0.48 -24.23 4.06
CA ALA A 359 0.34 -23.10 4.45
C ALA A 359 -0.29 -21.79 3.93
N MET A 360 -0.41 -20.80 4.81
CA MET A 360 -0.94 -19.47 4.47
C MET A 360 0.01 -18.37 4.92
N VAL A 361 0.20 -17.37 4.06
CA VAL A 361 0.90 -16.13 4.41
C VAL A 361 -0.15 -15.06 4.70
N LEU A 362 -0.17 -14.56 5.94
CA LEU A 362 -1.12 -13.54 6.38
C LEU A 362 -0.46 -12.16 6.35
N TRP A 363 -0.79 -11.38 5.32
CA TRP A 363 -0.37 -10.00 5.20
C TRP A 363 -1.27 -9.09 6.03
N GLY A 364 -0.65 -8.23 6.86
CA GLY A 364 -1.39 -7.27 7.66
C GLY A 364 -2.12 -6.23 6.81
N SER A 365 -1.45 -5.72 5.78
CA SER A 365 -2.04 -4.77 4.83
C SER A 365 -3.30 -5.28 4.16
N ASP A 366 -3.28 -6.52 3.67
CA ASP A 366 -4.42 -7.12 2.99
C ASP A 366 -5.58 -7.36 3.95
N ASN A 367 -5.30 -7.86 5.15
CA ASN A 367 -6.33 -8.06 6.15
C ASN A 367 -6.96 -6.73 6.61
N ILE A 368 -6.19 -5.66 6.73
CA ILE A 368 -6.72 -4.34 7.08
C ILE A 368 -7.56 -3.75 5.93
N LYS A 369 -7.17 -3.96 4.67
CA LYS A 369 -7.94 -3.51 3.49
C LYS A 369 -9.25 -4.27 3.31
N THR A 370 -9.25 -5.56 3.63
CA THR A 370 -10.38 -6.49 3.37
C THR A 370 -11.17 -6.82 4.64
N ASP A 371 -10.98 -6.04 5.72
CA ASP A 371 -11.61 -6.27 7.02
C ASP A 371 -11.44 -7.68 7.57
N GLY A 372 -10.31 -8.35 7.23
CA GLY A 372 -9.94 -9.66 7.75
C GLY A 372 -10.32 -10.84 6.86
N CYS A 373 -10.37 -10.69 5.54
CA CYS A 373 -10.77 -11.76 4.64
C CYS A 373 -9.84 -13.00 4.73
N ALA A 374 -8.52 -12.82 4.76
CA ALA A 374 -7.58 -13.94 4.88
C ALA A 374 -7.61 -14.59 6.27
N ILE A 375 -7.90 -13.81 7.33
CA ILE A 375 -8.18 -14.35 8.67
C ILE A 375 -9.43 -15.23 8.63
N ALA A 376 -10.49 -14.77 7.98
CA ALA A 376 -11.73 -15.51 7.81
C ALA A 376 -11.53 -16.81 6.99
N GLN A 377 -10.69 -16.77 5.95
CA GLN A 377 -10.32 -17.95 5.16
C GLN A 377 -9.58 -18.98 6.04
N ALA A 378 -8.61 -18.54 6.87
CA ALA A 378 -7.91 -19.42 7.78
C ALA A 378 -8.86 -20.06 8.79
N LEU A 379 -9.78 -19.29 9.39
CA LEU A 379 -10.81 -19.80 10.30
C LEU A 379 -11.72 -20.81 9.61
N ALA A 380 -12.16 -20.52 8.38
CA ALA A 380 -12.99 -21.45 7.60
C ALA A 380 -12.27 -22.79 7.36
N LEU A 381 -10.99 -22.77 6.99
CA LEU A 381 -10.17 -23.97 6.79
C LEU A 381 -10.03 -24.80 8.07
N ILE A 382 -9.73 -24.14 9.21
CA ILE A 382 -9.67 -24.77 10.55
C ILE A 382 -11.05 -25.33 10.95
N GLY A 383 -12.14 -24.79 10.41
CA GLY A 383 -13.50 -25.15 10.82
C GLY A 383 -13.92 -24.42 12.09
N ALA A 384 -13.62 -23.12 12.17
CA ALA A 384 -13.95 -22.24 13.27
C ALA A 384 -14.62 -20.95 12.78
N LYS A 385 -15.24 -20.23 13.69
CA LYS A 385 -15.82 -18.89 13.45
C LYS A 385 -15.45 -17.95 14.60
N PRO A 386 -15.37 -16.63 14.36
CA PRO A 386 -15.14 -15.68 15.43
C PRO A 386 -16.35 -15.61 16.35
N ARG A 387 -16.10 -15.44 17.64
CA ARG A 387 -17.10 -15.15 18.66
C ARG A 387 -17.02 -13.69 19.04
N PHE A 388 -18.14 -13.01 19.03
CA PHE A 388 -18.26 -11.64 19.48
C PHE A 388 -19.06 -11.54 20.78
N ASP A 389 -18.72 -10.56 21.59
CA ASP A 389 -19.47 -10.24 22.81
C ASP A 389 -20.78 -9.48 22.51
N SER A 390 -21.54 -9.14 23.56
CA SER A 390 -22.79 -8.40 23.43
C SER A 390 -22.64 -6.97 22.87
N TYR A 391 -21.41 -6.44 22.82
CA TYR A 391 -21.07 -5.14 22.23
C TYR A 391 -20.54 -5.26 20.80
N GLY A 392 -20.54 -6.48 20.24
CA GLY A 392 -20.00 -6.76 18.91
C GLY A 392 -18.48 -6.70 18.84
N ARG A 393 -17.77 -6.94 19.96
CA ARG A 393 -16.31 -6.97 20.01
C ARG A 393 -15.80 -8.41 19.98
N LEU A 394 -14.75 -8.65 19.26
CA LEU A 394 -14.09 -9.94 19.17
C LEU A 394 -13.66 -10.45 20.55
N SER A 395 -14.14 -11.63 20.92
CA SER A 395 -13.92 -12.24 22.23
C SER A 395 -13.23 -13.60 22.18
N GLY A 396 -13.13 -14.25 21.01
CA GLY A 396 -12.47 -15.55 20.84
C GLY A 396 -12.96 -16.28 19.60
N ALA A 397 -12.77 -17.60 19.56
CA ALA A 397 -13.24 -18.47 18.49
C ALA A 397 -14.24 -19.50 19.04
N ASP A 398 -15.14 -19.95 18.16
CA ASP A 398 -16.00 -21.12 18.37
C ASP A 398 -15.77 -22.12 17.24
N LEU A 399 -15.70 -23.43 17.57
CA LEU A 399 -15.62 -24.45 16.54
C LEU A 399 -16.98 -24.68 15.88
N ILE A 400 -16.96 -24.89 14.59
CA ILE A 400 -18.11 -25.35 13.81
C ILE A 400 -18.21 -26.87 14.03
N PRO A 401 -19.39 -27.42 14.41
CA PRO A 401 -19.58 -28.87 14.52
C PRO A 401 -19.20 -29.61 13.23
N LEU A 402 -18.63 -30.82 13.34
CA LEU A 402 -18.19 -31.57 12.15
C LEU A 402 -19.36 -31.93 11.22
N GLU A 403 -20.55 -32.14 11.77
CA GLU A 403 -21.77 -32.39 11.01
C GLU A 403 -22.19 -31.18 10.15
N GLU A 404 -21.92 -29.97 10.65
CA GLU A 404 -22.20 -28.71 9.91
C GLU A 404 -21.07 -28.39 8.93
N LEU A 405 -19.82 -28.71 9.30
CA LEU A 405 -18.65 -28.47 8.47
C LEU A 405 -18.60 -29.37 7.24
N ASN A 406 -19.18 -30.57 7.32
CA ASN A 406 -19.23 -31.61 6.26
C ASN A 406 -17.86 -32.01 5.67
N ARG A 407 -16.78 -31.83 6.41
CA ARG A 407 -15.41 -32.19 6.04
C ARG A 407 -14.52 -32.26 7.28
N PRO A 408 -13.35 -32.91 7.20
CA PRO A 408 -12.35 -32.84 8.26
C PRO A 408 -11.86 -31.39 8.47
N ARG A 409 -11.39 -31.07 9.67
CA ARG A 409 -10.65 -29.86 9.96
C ARG A 409 -9.30 -29.92 9.27
N ILE A 410 -8.79 -28.76 8.86
CA ILE A 410 -7.51 -28.64 8.17
C ILE A 410 -6.55 -27.90 9.06
N ASP A 411 -5.34 -28.41 9.20
CA ASP A 411 -4.27 -27.72 9.89
C ASP A 411 -3.79 -26.54 9.03
N VAL A 412 -3.75 -25.34 9.59
CA VAL A 412 -3.30 -24.14 8.86
C VAL A 412 -2.00 -23.65 9.46
N LEU A 413 -0.91 -23.79 8.69
CA LEU A 413 0.39 -23.24 9.05
C LEU A 413 0.46 -21.78 8.61
N MET A 414 0.41 -20.85 9.55
CA MET A 414 0.31 -19.42 9.29
C MET A 414 1.66 -18.70 9.46
N THR A 415 2.13 -18.04 8.39
CA THR A 415 3.26 -17.12 8.43
C THR A 415 2.73 -15.69 8.48
N LEU A 416 3.15 -14.92 9.48
CA LEU A 416 2.64 -13.57 9.73
C LEU A 416 3.63 -12.51 9.24
N SER A 417 3.15 -11.52 8.48
CA SER A 417 3.96 -10.34 8.14
C SER A 417 4.20 -9.45 9.38
N GLY A 418 5.19 -8.57 9.31
CA GLY A 418 5.48 -7.61 10.39
C GLY A 418 4.28 -6.76 10.76
N ILE A 419 3.57 -6.19 9.78
CA ILE A 419 2.34 -5.41 9.98
C ILE A 419 1.25 -6.24 10.66
N PHE A 420 1.06 -7.48 10.25
CA PHE A 420 0.07 -8.37 10.88
C PHE A 420 0.38 -8.57 12.36
N ARG A 421 1.64 -8.92 12.67
CA ARG A 421 2.11 -9.13 14.04
C ARG A 421 1.93 -7.89 14.92
N ASP A 422 2.21 -6.72 14.39
CA ASP A 422 2.29 -5.49 15.19
C ASP A 422 0.94 -4.76 15.32
N LEU A 423 0.06 -4.88 14.34
CA LEU A 423 -1.24 -4.18 14.35
C LEU A 423 -2.45 -5.07 14.66
N LEU A 424 -2.32 -6.41 14.55
CA LEU A 424 -3.43 -7.36 14.68
C LEU A 424 -3.27 -8.38 15.84
N PRO A 425 -2.86 -7.95 17.05
CA PRO A 425 -2.62 -8.90 18.16
C PRO A 425 -3.90 -9.64 18.59
N LEU A 426 -5.08 -9.04 18.48
CA LEU A 426 -6.36 -9.69 18.77
C LEU A 426 -6.66 -10.82 17.79
N GLN A 427 -6.34 -10.62 16.52
CA GLN A 427 -6.52 -11.61 15.48
C GLN A 427 -5.52 -12.75 15.58
N ILE A 428 -4.30 -12.48 16.03
CA ILE A 428 -3.33 -13.54 16.37
C ILE A 428 -3.91 -14.42 17.49
N LYS A 429 -4.45 -13.80 18.54
CA LYS A 429 -5.09 -14.53 19.64
C LYS A 429 -6.29 -15.34 19.17
N LEU A 430 -7.13 -14.77 18.30
CA LEU A 430 -8.27 -15.46 17.68
C LEU A 430 -7.84 -16.72 16.94
N LEU A 431 -6.83 -16.62 16.07
CA LEU A 431 -6.33 -17.73 15.27
C LEU A 431 -5.67 -18.80 16.14
N ALA A 432 -4.90 -18.39 17.15
CA ALA A 432 -4.31 -19.30 18.11
C ALA A 432 -5.37 -20.05 18.93
N ASP A 433 -6.43 -19.36 19.38
CA ASP A 433 -7.55 -19.95 20.11
C ASP A 433 -8.29 -20.98 19.24
N ALA A 434 -8.58 -20.63 17.96
CA ALA A 434 -9.20 -21.53 17.00
C ALA A 434 -8.37 -22.81 16.75
N ALA A 435 -7.08 -22.65 16.53
CA ALA A 435 -6.16 -23.77 16.30
C ALA A 435 -6.05 -24.67 17.55
N PHE A 436 -5.94 -24.06 18.75
CA PHE A 436 -5.88 -24.81 20.01
C PHE A 436 -7.16 -25.61 20.26
N GLN A 437 -8.34 -24.99 20.07
CA GLN A 437 -9.62 -25.67 20.22
C GLN A 437 -9.76 -26.83 19.23
N ALA A 438 -9.38 -26.62 17.94
CA ALA A 438 -9.43 -27.65 16.91
C ALA A 438 -8.53 -28.85 17.25
N ALA A 439 -7.31 -28.60 17.73
CA ALA A 439 -6.38 -29.64 18.15
C ALA A 439 -6.86 -30.43 19.38
N THR A 440 -7.63 -29.78 20.25
CA THR A 440 -8.14 -30.40 21.50
C THR A 440 -9.43 -31.19 21.24
N ALA A 441 -10.19 -30.82 20.21
CA ALA A 441 -11.46 -31.46 19.85
C ALA A 441 -11.31 -32.69 18.92
N ASN A 442 -10.13 -32.92 18.37
CA ASN A 442 -9.75 -34.10 17.60
C ASN A 442 -9.10 -35.12 18.54
#